data_00e8b6d5ba3de6eae94dba354d39e1d9
#
_entry.id   00e8b6d5ba3de6eae94dba354d39e1d9
#
_cell.length_a   1.000
_cell.length_b   1.000
_cell.length_c   1.000
_cell.angle_alpha   90.00
_cell.angle_beta   90.00
_cell.angle_gamma   90.00
#
_symmetry.space_group_name_H-M   'P 1'
#
loop_
_entity.id
_entity.type
_entity.pdbx_description
1 polymer ?
#
loop_
_entity_poly.entity_id
_entity_poly.type
_entity_poly.pdbx_seq_one_letter_code
_entity_poly.pdbx_strand_id
1 'polypeptide(L)'
;MQPSADSLQIGNYIGALMQWRDLQESYDAFFSVVDLHALTQPNDPAELREKTRRTAAQYIAAGIEPSKSTLYVQSHVRAHAELAWVLSTITGFGEAGRMTQFKDKSQRYGADATSVGLFTYPVLMAADILLYQTDIVPVGDDQKQHVELTRDLAERFNSRYGDTFKVPNAVIQQDTARIYDLQNPTAKMSKSAESDAGVLWLLDEPSKSAKKIMRAVTDSEGSVRYDRENKPGVSNLLVIYAALTGRQIPAIEDEYAGRGYGDFKKGLAEVVVDEFGPVRERALELLADPAELDRVLAANAARADEVADATLADVYGKVGLLRRV
;
A
#
# COMPACT_ATOMS: atom_id res chain seq x y z
N MET A 1 1.32 3.15 2.69
CA MET A 1 1.84 1.73 2.80
C MET A 1 2.99 1.67 3.79
N GLN A 2 3.27 0.51 4.40
CA GLN A 2 4.40 0.35 5.33
C GLN A 2 5.75 0.50 4.61
N PRO A 3 6.71 1.28 5.16
CA PRO A 3 8.07 1.43 4.63
C PRO A 3 8.94 0.22 5.04
N SER A 4 8.62 -0.95 4.51
CA SER A 4 9.24 -2.23 4.90
C SER A 4 10.32 -2.74 3.94
N ALA A 5 10.58 -2.02 2.85
CA ALA A 5 11.60 -2.36 1.85
C ALA A 5 12.20 -1.10 1.24
N ASP A 6 13.36 -1.23 0.60
CA ASP A 6 14.07 -0.11 -0.06
C ASP A 6 13.31 0.43 -1.27
N SER A 7 12.46 -0.37 -1.88
CA SER A 7 11.61 0.03 -2.99
C SER A 7 10.22 -0.59 -2.89
N LEU A 8 9.26 0.07 -3.53
CA LEU A 8 7.96 -0.52 -3.81
C LEU A 8 8.08 -1.46 -5.00
N GLN A 9 7.30 -2.51 -5.02
CA GLN A 9 7.26 -3.47 -6.13
C GLN A 9 6.09 -3.16 -7.07
N ILE A 10 6.16 -3.67 -8.29
CA ILE A 10 5.16 -3.44 -9.34
C ILE A 10 3.71 -3.70 -8.91
N GLY A 11 3.47 -4.69 -8.04
CA GLY A 11 2.13 -4.95 -7.51
C GLY A 11 1.62 -3.83 -6.59
N ASN A 12 2.52 -3.09 -5.91
CA ASN A 12 2.14 -1.87 -5.18
C ASN A 12 1.82 -0.72 -6.13
N TYR A 13 2.56 -0.63 -7.24
CA TYR A 13 2.34 0.38 -8.26
C TYR A 13 0.99 0.19 -8.94
N ILE A 14 0.75 -0.98 -9.53
CA ILE A 14 -0.49 -1.31 -10.24
C ILE A 14 -1.68 -1.38 -9.28
N GLY A 15 -1.49 -2.02 -8.12
CA GLY A 15 -2.57 -2.29 -7.17
C GLY A 15 -2.97 -1.11 -6.29
N ALA A 16 -2.17 -0.03 -6.23
CA ALA A 16 -2.48 1.10 -5.39
C ALA A 16 -2.09 2.45 -6.01
N LEU A 17 -0.82 2.69 -6.36
CA LEU A 17 -0.35 4.03 -6.73
C LEU A 17 -1.02 4.58 -7.98
N MET A 18 -1.22 3.77 -9.03
CA MET A 18 -1.93 4.20 -10.23
C MET A 18 -3.34 4.70 -9.91
N GLN A 19 -4.04 4.01 -9.02
CA GLN A 19 -5.40 4.37 -8.62
C GLN A 19 -5.43 5.56 -7.68
N TRP A 20 -4.46 5.68 -6.77
CA TRP A 20 -4.35 6.85 -5.89
C TRP A 20 -4.10 8.12 -6.69
N ARG A 21 -3.31 8.02 -7.76
CA ARG A 21 -3.11 9.11 -8.71
C ARG A 21 -4.43 9.59 -9.32
N ASP A 22 -5.31 8.66 -9.69
CA ASP A 22 -6.60 9.01 -10.28
C ASP A 22 -7.60 9.52 -9.22
N LEU A 23 -7.59 8.96 -8.03
CA LEU A 23 -8.46 9.37 -6.92
C LEU A 23 -8.20 10.79 -6.43
N GLN A 24 -6.94 11.27 -6.44
CA GLN A 24 -6.61 12.62 -5.99
C GLN A 24 -7.24 13.71 -6.87
N GLU A 25 -7.67 13.40 -8.09
CA GLU A 25 -8.37 14.35 -8.96
C GLU A 25 -9.84 14.55 -8.59
N SER A 26 -10.42 13.62 -7.83
CA SER A 26 -11.86 13.59 -7.52
C SER A 26 -12.18 13.68 -6.04
N TYR A 27 -11.18 13.48 -5.16
CA TYR A 27 -11.36 13.44 -3.71
C TYR A 27 -10.31 14.30 -2.99
N ASP A 28 -10.67 14.80 -1.82
CA ASP A 28 -9.70 15.31 -0.85
C ASP A 28 -8.98 14.11 -0.22
N ALA A 29 -7.88 13.71 -0.85
CA ALA A 29 -7.21 12.46 -0.56
C ALA A 29 -6.09 12.61 0.47
N PHE A 30 -6.06 11.69 1.44
CA PHE A 30 -5.03 11.57 2.47
C PHE A 30 -4.20 10.31 2.25
N PHE A 31 -2.92 10.49 1.97
CA PHE A 31 -1.98 9.38 1.75
C PHE A 31 -0.91 9.37 2.84
N SER A 32 -0.84 8.29 3.59
CA SER A 32 0.12 8.17 4.69
C SER A 32 1.21 7.13 4.41
N VAL A 33 2.45 7.48 4.72
CA VAL A 33 3.53 6.51 4.93
C VAL A 33 3.42 6.01 6.36
N VAL A 34 2.96 4.76 6.53
CA VAL A 34 2.55 4.23 7.83
C VAL A 34 3.73 3.60 8.60
N ASP A 35 4.59 4.45 9.11
CA ASP A 35 5.80 4.08 9.85
C ASP A 35 5.50 3.53 11.27
N LEU A 36 4.43 3.98 11.93
CA LEU A 36 3.99 3.38 13.20
C LEU A 36 3.57 1.92 13.01
N HIS A 37 2.88 1.60 11.91
CA HIS A 37 2.57 0.20 11.60
C HIS A 37 3.83 -0.64 11.32
N ALA A 38 4.89 -0.03 10.79
CA ALA A 38 6.14 -0.75 10.56
C ALA A 38 6.79 -1.21 11.87
N LEU A 39 6.59 -0.50 12.98
CA LEU A 39 7.09 -0.88 14.31
C LEU A 39 6.51 -2.19 14.86
N THR A 40 5.44 -2.72 14.26
CA THR A 40 4.91 -4.04 14.62
C THR A 40 5.86 -5.20 14.30
N GLN A 41 6.94 -4.92 13.57
CA GLN A 41 8.01 -5.85 13.24
C GLN A 41 9.36 -5.25 13.66
N PRO A 42 10.37 -6.09 13.94
CA PRO A 42 11.71 -5.59 14.23
C PRO A 42 12.25 -4.75 13.07
N ASN A 43 12.76 -3.57 13.36
CA ASN A 43 13.35 -2.64 12.41
C ASN A 43 14.65 -2.06 12.95
N ASP A 44 15.63 -1.84 12.08
CA ASP A 44 16.74 -0.95 12.38
C ASP A 44 16.25 0.51 12.28
N PRO A 45 16.54 1.37 13.29
CA PRO A 45 16.05 2.75 13.29
C PRO A 45 16.55 3.62 12.13
N ALA A 46 17.79 3.41 11.68
CA ALA A 46 18.36 4.16 10.56
C ALA A 46 17.72 3.73 9.24
N GLU A 47 17.56 2.42 9.06
CA GLU A 47 16.88 1.86 7.89
C GLU A 47 15.41 2.27 7.83
N LEU A 48 14.68 2.27 8.94
CA LEU A 48 13.27 2.68 8.96
C LEU A 48 13.12 4.13 8.51
N ARG A 49 13.98 5.03 8.99
CA ARG A 49 13.97 6.44 8.57
C ARG A 49 14.21 6.58 7.07
N GLU A 50 15.22 5.89 6.56
CA GLU A 50 15.56 5.94 5.14
C GLU A 50 14.45 5.33 4.27
N LYS A 51 13.92 4.18 4.65
CA LYS A 51 12.80 3.52 3.95
C LYS A 51 11.54 4.37 3.96
N THR A 52 11.29 5.15 5.03
CA THR A 52 10.17 6.10 5.10
C THR A 52 10.31 7.19 4.03
N ARG A 53 11.48 7.83 3.92
CA ARG A 53 11.76 8.81 2.87
C ARG A 53 11.66 8.21 1.47
N ARG A 54 12.25 7.04 1.26
CA ARG A 54 12.18 6.33 -0.03
C ARG A 54 10.74 5.99 -0.43
N THR A 55 9.91 5.60 0.51
CA THR A 55 8.49 5.32 0.25
C THR A 55 7.76 6.60 -0.15
N ALA A 56 7.96 7.71 0.58
CA ALA A 56 7.35 9.00 0.25
C ALA A 56 7.81 9.53 -1.13
N ALA A 57 9.11 9.45 -1.42
CA ALA A 57 9.66 9.85 -2.71
C ALA A 57 9.05 9.05 -3.86
N GLN A 58 8.86 7.75 -3.69
CA GLN A 58 8.22 6.89 -4.69
C GLN A 58 6.73 7.21 -4.89
N TYR A 59 6.00 7.62 -3.85
CA TYR A 59 4.63 8.09 -4.00
C TYR A 59 4.57 9.35 -4.90
N ILE A 60 5.40 10.35 -4.59
CA ILE A 60 5.47 11.58 -5.37
C ILE A 60 5.90 11.28 -6.82
N ALA A 61 6.92 10.45 -6.99
CA ALA A 61 7.42 10.07 -8.31
C ALA A 61 6.40 9.28 -9.14
N ALA A 62 5.54 8.50 -8.48
CA ALA A 62 4.43 7.77 -9.12
C ALA A 62 3.20 8.65 -9.43
N GLY A 63 3.28 9.96 -9.16
CA GLY A 63 2.24 10.91 -9.53
C GLY A 63 1.31 11.34 -8.40
N ILE A 64 1.62 11.03 -7.14
CA ILE A 64 0.92 11.65 -6.00
C ILE A 64 1.45 13.08 -5.82
N GLU A 65 0.56 14.06 -5.96
CA GLU A 65 0.90 15.47 -5.91
C GLU A 65 0.59 16.05 -4.52
N PRO A 66 1.62 16.43 -3.71
CA PRO A 66 1.40 17.01 -2.37
C PRO A 66 0.66 18.35 -2.36
N SER A 67 0.50 18.98 -3.52
CA SER A 67 -0.30 20.21 -3.70
C SER A 67 -1.80 19.92 -3.87
N LYS A 68 -2.16 18.73 -4.37
CA LYS A 68 -3.56 18.31 -4.61
C LYS A 68 -4.09 17.42 -3.49
N SER A 69 -3.20 16.59 -2.91
CA SER A 69 -3.55 15.64 -1.87
C SER A 69 -2.67 15.83 -0.64
N THR A 70 -3.09 15.31 0.51
CA THR A 70 -2.32 15.38 1.74
C THR A 70 -1.45 14.14 1.88
N LEU A 71 -0.15 14.27 1.56
CA LEU A 71 0.85 13.18 1.69
C LEU A 71 1.75 13.43 2.90
N TYR A 72 1.68 12.57 3.90
CA TYR A 72 2.41 12.75 5.16
C TYR A 72 2.96 11.44 5.73
N VAL A 73 3.83 11.54 6.73
CA VAL A 73 4.30 10.40 7.53
C VAL A 73 3.39 10.25 8.75
N GLN A 74 2.90 9.05 8.99
CA GLN A 74 1.92 8.76 10.05
C GLN A 74 2.38 9.27 11.42
N SER A 75 3.64 9.03 11.80
CA SER A 75 4.18 9.47 13.09
C SER A 75 4.31 10.99 13.25
N HIS A 76 4.20 11.76 12.17
CA HIS A 76 4.18 13.22 12.26
C HIS A 76 2.88 13.75 12.84
N VAL A 77 1.78 12.98 12.78
CA VAL A 77 0.45 13.33 13.29
C VAL A 77 0.16 12.50 14.55
N ARG A 78 0.30 13.10 15.72
CA ARG A 78 0.17 12.41 17.02
C ARG A 78 -1.22 11.86 17.28
N ALA A 79 -2.24 12.51 16.73
CA ALA A 79 -3.64 12.12 16.89
C ALA A 79 -3.93 10.66 16.50
N HIS A 80 -3.15 10.05 15.61
CA HIS A 80 -3.26 8.63 15.27
C HIS A 80 -3.11 7.72 16.48
N ALA A 81 -2.04 7.92 17.25
CA ALA A 81 -1.78 7.12 18.46
C ALA A 81 -2.77 7.44 19.58
N GLU A 82 -3.16 8.72 19.71
CA GLU A 82 -4.09 9.17 20.74
C GLU A 82 -5.50 8.61 20.48
N LEU A 83 -6.01 8.69 19.26
CA LEU A 83 -7.31 8.08 18.92
C LEU A 83 -7.25 6.55 19.00
N ALA A 84 -6.15 5.93 18.58
CA ALA A 84 -5.99 4.48 18.69
C ALA A 84 -6.12 4.01 20.16
N TRP A 85 -5.62 4.79 21.12
CA TRP A 85 -5.81 4.49 22.53
C TRP A 85 -7.30 4.53 22.92
N VAL A 86 -8.03 5.59 22.54
CA VAL A 86 -9.47 5.72 22.84
C VAL A 86 -10.25 4.56 22.22
N LEU A 87 -10.01 4.26 20.94
CA LEU A 87 -10.67 3.15 20.24
C LEU A 87 -10.33 1.79 20.88
N SER A 88 -9.11 1.61 21.38
CA SER A 88 -8.71 0.37 22.09
C SER A 88 -9.56 0.11 23.34
N THR A 89 -10.04 1.17 24.01
CA THR A 89 -10.88 1.02 25.23
C THR A 89 -12.30 0.51 24.93
N ILE A 90 -12.71 0.59 23.68
CA ILE A 90 -14.03 0.11 23.23
C ILE A 90 -13.94 -1.09 22.30
N THR A 91 -12.73 -1.56 21.95
CA THR A 91 -12.50 -2.76 21.14
C THR A 91 -12.51 -4.00 22.01
N GLY A 92 -13.30 -4.99 21.65
CA GLY A 92 -13.34 -6.27 22.39
C GLY A 92 -12.06 -7.09 22.16
N PHE A 93 -11.48 -7.66 23.23
CA PHE A 93 -10.29 -8.51 23.12
C PHE A 93 -10.48 -9.68 22.13
N GLY A 94 -11.64 -10.36 22.21
CA GLY A 94 -11.96 -11.45 21.29
C GLY A 94 -12.18 -10.98 19.85
N GLU A 95 -12.58 -9.73 19.63
CA GLU A 95 -12.74 -9.11 18.32
C GLU A 95 -11.38 -8.89 17.66
N ALA A 96 -10.44 -8.24 18.37
CA ALA A 96 -9.07 -8.09 17.91
C ALA A 96 -8.36 -9.45 17.68
N GLY A 97 -8.58 -10.44 18.54
CA GLY A 97 -8.02 -11.78 18.42
C GLY A 97 -8.58 -12.62 17.26
N ARG A 98 -9.71 -12.22 16.65
CA ARG A 98 -10.27 -12.89 15.47
C ARG A 98 -9.72 -12.37 14.15
N MET A 99 -8.93 -11.30 14.16
CA MET A 99 -8.34 -10.73 12.94
C MET A 99 -7.44 -11.75 12.24
N THR A 100 -7.72 -12.01 10.98
CA THR A 100 -7.03 -13.04 10.17
C THR A 100 -5.53 -12.77 10.08
N GLN A 101 -5.16 -11.54 9.80
CA GLN A 101 -3.77 -11.11 9.71
C GLN A 101 -2.98 -11.31 11.02
N PHE A 102 -3.64 -11.12 12.18
CA PHE A 102 -3.03 -11.41 13.47
C PHE A 102 -2.77 -12.91 13.64
N LYS A 103 -3.73 -13.75 13.30
CA LYS A 103 -3.60 -15.21 13.38
C LYS A 103 -2.47 -15.72 12.48
N ASP A 104 -2.43 -15.28 11.23
CA ASP A 104 -1.43 -15.71 10.25
C ASP A 104 -0.01 -15.32 10.68
N LYS A 105 0.17 -14.08 11.16
CA LYS A 105 1.47 -13.59 11.61
C LYS A 105 1.90 -14.22 12.93
N SER A 106 0.99 -14.39 13.89
CA SER A 106 1.30 -15.04 15.18
C SER A 106 1.68 -16.51 14.99
N GLN A 107 1.06 -17.22 14.04
CA GLN A 107 1.45 -18.58 13.70
C GLN A 107 2.85 -18.63 13.07
N ARG A 108 3.19 -17.65 12.22
CA ARG A 108 4.50 -17.59 11.55
C ARG A 108 5.66 -17.26 12.51
N TYR A 109 5.45 -16.36 13.48
CA TYR A 109 6.49 -15.88 14.37
C TYR A 109 6.53 -16.60 15.74
N GLY A 110 5.47 -17.33 16.09
CA GLY A 110 5.28 -17.94 17.42
C GLY A 110 4.71 -16.94 18.44
N ALA A 111 4.07 -17.49 19.49
CA ALA A 111 3.38 -16.68 20.50
C ALA A 111 4.32 -15.72 21.24
N ASP A 112 5.53 -16.17 21.58
CA ASP A 112 6.52 -15.39 22.35
C ASP A 112 7.14 -14.23 21.55
N ALA A 113 7.10 -14.29 20.22
CA ALA A 113 7.59 -13.22 19.35
C ALA A 113 6.48 -12.26 18.87
N THR A 114 5.23 -12.50 19.29
CA THR A 114 4.07 -11.69 18.89
C THR A 114 3.90 -10.52 19.84
N SER A 115 4.15 -9.30 19.36
CA SER A 115 4.01 -8.08 20.16
C SER A 115 2.54 -7.67 20.36
N VAL A 116 2.26 -6.90 21.44
CA VAL A 116 0.96 -6.25 21.63
C VAL A 116 0.63 -5.32 20.45
N GLY A 117 1.63 -4.65 19.88
CA GLY A 117 1.45 -3.83 18.67
C GLY A 117 0.91 -4.61 17.48
N LEU A 118 1.35 -5.86 17.28
CA LEU A 118 0.80 -6.73 16.24
C LEU A 118 -0.67 -7.14 16.55
N PHE A 119 -1.06 -7.20 17.80
CA PHE A 119 -2.45 -7.46 18.19
C PHE A 119 -3.35 -6.24 18.00
N THR A 120 -2.83 -5.03 18.26
CA THR A 120 -3.62 -3.80 18.31
C THR A 120 -3.53 -2.94 17.03
N TYR A 121 -2.64 -3.26 16.05
CA TYR A 121 -2.51 -2.45 14.85
C TYR A 121 -3.81 -2.28 14.04
N PRO A 122 -4.80 -3.20 14.04
CA PRO A 122 -6.07 -2.95 13.37
C PRO A 122 -6.85 -1.78 13.97
N VAL A 123 -6.68 -1.53 15.26
CA VAL A 123 -7.28 -0.38 15.95
C VAL A 123 -6.54 0.92 15.58
N LEU A 124 -5.22 0.88 15.44
CA LEU A 124 -4.44 2.00 14.89
C LEU A 124 -4.87 2.30 13.45
N MET A 125 -5.10 1.29 12.62
CA MET A 125 -5.62 1.49 11.26
C MET A 125 -7.03 2.12 11.27
N ALA A 126 -7.88 1.73 12.23
CA ALA A 126 -9.18 2.40 12.39
C ALA A 126 -9.01 3.88 12.75
N ALA A 127 -8.05 4.22 13.62
CA ALA A 127 -7.73 5.61 13.92
C ALA A 127 -7.22 6.37 12.69
N ASP A 128 -6.35 5.76 11.88
CA ASP A 128 -5.85 6.34 10.61
C ASP A 128 -6.97 6.77 9.67
N ILE A 129 -8.08 6.03 9.67
CA ILE A 129 -9.24 6.27 8.81
C ILE A 129 -10.21 7.27 9.44
N LEU A 130 -10.55 7.08 10.71
CA LEU A 130 -11.62 7.83 11.37
C LEU A 130 -11.24 9.28 11.71
N LEU A 131 -9.95 9.57 11.92
CA LEU A 131 -9.45 10.94 12.15
C LEU A 131 -9.83 11.90 11.04
N TYR A 132 -9.87 11.44 9.82
CA TYR A 132 -10.10 12.27 8.63
C TYR A 132 -11.56 12.25 8.15
N GLN A 133 -12.50 11.74 8.94
CA GLN A 133 -13.91 11.63 8.57
C GLN A 133 -14.10 11.00 7.18
N THR A 134 -13.36 9.94 6.93
CA THR A 134 -13.19 9.32 5.62
C THR A 134 -14.51 8.76 5.07
N ASP A 135 -14.86 9.11 3.84
CA ASP A 135 -16.04 8.56 3.15
C ASP A 135 -15.76 7.20 2.52
N ILE A 136 -14.59 7.06 1.88
CA ILE A 136 -14.21 5.83 1.16
C ILE A 136 -12.77 5.42 1.48
N VAL A 137 -12.55 4.12 1.60
CA VAL A 137 -11.22 3.52 1.79
C VAL A 137 -10.98 2.49 0.68
N PRO A 138 -10.15 2.82 -0.34
CA PRO A 138 -9.78 1.87 -1.37
C PRO A 138 -8.81 0.83 -0.79
N VAL A 139 -9.22 -0.42 -0.76
CA VAL A 139 -8.43 -1.52 -0.18
C VAL A 139 -8.48 -2.78 -1.03
N GLY A 140 -7.43 -3.58 -0.94
CA GLY A 140 -7.46 -4.95 -1.42
C GLY A 140 -8.32 -5.85 -0.52
N ASP A 141 -8.69 -7.00 -1.04
CA ASP A 141 -9.58 -7.96 -0.37
C ASP A 141 -9.05 -8.43 1.00
N ASP A 142 -7.72 -8.51 1.15
CA ASP A 142 -7.03 -8.88 2.39
C ASP A 142 -7.17 -7.82 3.50
N GLN A 143 -7.59 -6.60 3.19
CA GLN A 143 -7.83 -5.51 4.15
C GLN A 143 -9.31 -5.28 4.48
N LYS A 144 -10.22 -6.01 3.83
CA LYS A 144 -11.66 -5.86 4.04
C LYS A 144 -12.05 -5.98 5.52
N GLN A 145 -11.53 -6.99 6.22
CA GLN A 145 -11.81 -7.21 7.64
C GLN A 145 -11.38 -6.04 8.54
N HIS A 146 -10.29 -5.35 8.18
CA HIS A 146 -9.85 -4.16 8.92
C HIS A 146 -10.80 -2.97 8.74
N VAL A 147 -11.33 -2.78 7.52
CA VAL A 147 -12.32 -1.72 7.28
C VAL A 147 -13.65 -2.06 7.94
N GLU A 148 -14.05 -3.35 7.99
CA GLU A 148 -15.23 -3.79 8.75
C GLU A 148 -15.07 -3.48 10.25
N LEU A 149 -13.91 -3.80 10.85
CA LEU A 149 -13.62 -3.40 12.24
C LEU A 149 -13.68 -1.88 12.43
N THR A 150 -13.15 -1.11 11.49
CA THR A 150 -13.21 0.37 11.54
C THR A 150 -14.65 0.88 11.56
N ARG A 151 -15.52 0.31 10.73
CA ARG A 151 -16.95 0.62 10.70
C ARG A 151 -17.64 0.28 12.03
N ASP A 152 -17.40 -0.92 12.55
CA ASP A 152 -17.95 -1.37 13.83
C ASP A 152 -17.54 -0.44 14.97
N LEU A 153 -16.29 0.01 14.98
CA LEU A 153 -15.77 0.95 15.97
C LEU A 153 -16.39 2.34 15.84
N ALA A 154 -16.57 2.85 14.62
CA ALA A 154 -17.25 4.12 14.37
C ALA A 154 -18.70 4.08 14.85
N GLU A 155 -19.46 3.05 14.48
CA GLU A 155 -20.87 2.87 14.89
C GLU A 155 -20.98 2.71 16.41
N ARG A 156 -20.09 1.92 17.01
CA ARG A 156 -20.06 1.70 18.47
C ARG A 156 -19.74 2.98 19.23
N PHE A 157 -18.78 3.75 18.75
CA PHE A 157 -18.45 5.06 19.36
C PHE A 157 -19.62 6.00 19.23
N ASN A 158 -20.18 6.16 18.04
CA ASN A 158 -21.33 7.04 17.79
C ASN A 158 -22.55 6.66 18.66
N SER A 159 -22.85 5.37 18.77
CA SER A 159 -23.94 4.89 19.61
C SER A 159 -23.71 5.16 21.11
N ARG A 160 -22.45 5.12 21.59
CA ARG A 160 -22.13 5.25 23.00
C ARG A 160 -21.94 6.70 23.44
N TYR A 161 -21.36 7.54 22.58
CA TYR A 161 -20.90 8.88 22.94
C TYR A 161 -21.56 10.01 22.07
N GLY A 162 -22.39 9.62 21.10
CA GLY A 162 -23.03 10.54 20.16
C GLY A 162 -22.29 10.64 18.83
N ASP A 163 -23.00 11.10 17.79
CA ASP A 163 -22.51 11.18 16.42
C ASP A 163 -21.18 11.94 16.32
N THR A 164 -20.14 11.25 15.92
CA THR A 164 -18.75 11.74 15.90
C THR A 164 -18.05 11.37 14.62
N PHE A 165 -18.06 10.09 14.26
CA PHE A 165 -17.37 9.57 13.08
C PHE A 165 -18.32 9.33 11.92
N LYS A 166 -17.89 9.68 10.73
CA LYS A 166 -18.45 9.10 9.52
C LYS A 166 -18.11 7.61 9.49
N VAL A 167 -19.10 6.78 9.09
CA VAL A 167 -18.86 5.35 8.89
C VAL A 167 -18.32 5.14 7.48
N PRO A 168 -17.04 4.75 7.32
CA PRO A 168 -16.41 4.70 6.01
C PRO A 168 -16.95 3.54 5.17
N ASN A 169 -16.91 3.67 3.84
CA ASN A 169 -17.21 2.59 2.91
C ASN A 169 -15.92 1.98 2.37
N ALA A 170 -15.81 0.65 2.44
CA ALA A 170 -14.75 -0.07 1.75
C ALA A 170 -15.03 -0.08 0.25
N VAL A 171 -14.10 0.44 -0.55
CA VAL A 171 -14.11 0.24 -1.99
C VAL A 171 -13.15 -0.88 -2.30
N ILE A 172 -13.71 -2.09 -2.43
CA ILE A 172 -12.93 -3.27 -2.80
C ILE A 172 -12.70 -3.20 -4.30
N GLN A 173 -11.45 -3.12 -4.65
CA GLN A 173 -11.04 -3.09 -6.03
C GLN A 173 -11.11 -4.50 -6.63
N GLN A 174 -12.19 -4.77 -7.35
CA GLN A 174 -12.44 -6.08 -7.95
C GLN A 174 -11.42 -6.48 -9.03
N ASP A 175 -10.73 -5.51 -9.63
CA ASP A 175 -9.81 -5.70 -10.77
C ASP A 175 -8.34 -5.37 -10.48
N THR A 176 -7.92 -5.28 -9.21
CA THR A 176 -6.47 -5.16 -8.97
C THR A 176 -5.80 -6.45 -9.40
N ALA A 177 -5.10 -6.35 -10.50
CA ALA A 177 -4.32 -7.44 -11.05
C ALA A 177 -3.42 -8.03 -9.96
N ARG A 178 -3.72 -9.24 -9.51
CA ARG A 178 -2.84 -9.95 -8.57
C ARG A 178 -1.58 -10.34 -9.30
N ILE A 179 -0.48 -9.66 -8.99
CA ILE A 179 0.81 -9.90 -9.61
C ILE A 179 1.55 -11.00 -8.85
N TYR A 180 2.09 -11.94 -9.61
CA TYR A 180 2.83 -13.11 -9.10
C TYR A 180 4.32 -12.94 -9.30
N ASP A 181 5.10 -13.69 -8.51
CA ASP A 181 6.55 -13.75 -8.62
C ASP A 181 6.98 -14.23 -10.01
N LEU A 182 7.99 -13.61 -10.61
CA LEU A 182 8.43 -13.94 -11.97
C LEU A 182 9.13 -15.30 -12.06
N GLN A 183 9.66 -15.81 -10.95
CA GLN A 183 10.34 -17.12 -10.88
C GLN A 183 9.40 -18.20 -10.34
N ASN A 184 8.39 -17.81 -9.54
CA ASN A 184 7.36 -18.71 -9.04
C ASN A 184 5.95 -18.10 -9.30
N PRO A 185 5.41 -18.26 -10.50
CA PRO A 185 4.16 -17.59 -10.90
C PRO A 185 2.90 -18.12 -10.22
N THR A 186 3.03 -19.03 -9.26
CA THR A 186 1.94 -19.47 -8.36
C THR A 186 1.96 -18.76 -7.01
N ALA A 187 3.10 -18.16 -6.63
CA ALA A 187 3.25 -17.37 -5.42
C ALA A 187 3.03 -15.88 -5.71
N LYS A 188 2.30 -15.17 -4.81
CA LYS A 188 2.14 -13.70 -4.92
C LYS A 188 3.51 -13.03 -4.85
N MET A 189 3.77 -12.07 -5.73
CA MET A 189 4.97 -11.24 -5.64
C MET A 189 5.00 -10.50 -4.30
N SER A 190 6.09 -10.66 -3.56
CA SER A 190 6.21 -10.18 -2.18
C SER A 190 7.52 -9.43 -1.96
N LYS A 191 7.50 -8.41 -1.10
CA LYS A 191 8.70 -7.70 -0.64
C LYS A 191 9.63 -8.61 0.17
N SER A 192 9.12 -9.70 0.73
CA SER A 192 9.87 -10.71 1.49
C SER A 192 10.18 -11.98 0.66
N ALA A 193 10.21 -11.88 -0.67
CA ALA A 193 10.59 -13.00 -1.53
C ALA A 193 12.03 -13.47 -1.24
N GLU A 194 12.26 -14.78 -1.33
CA GLU A 194 13.59 -15.37 -1.11
C GLU A 194 14.62 -14.92 -2.16
N SER A 195 14.16 -14.55 -3.34
CA SER A 195 15.00 -14.12 -4.45
C SER A 195 14.54 -12.79 -5.05
N ASP A 196 15.48 -11.86 -5.21
CA ASP A 196 15.26 -10.59 -5.94
C ASP A 196 14.89 -10.80 -7.43
N ALA A 197 15.24 -11.95 -8.00
CA ALA A 197 14.97 -12.23 -9.42
C ALA A 197 13.47 -12.35 -9.74
N GLY A 198 12.63 -12.66 -8.76
CA GLY A 198 11.19 -12.79 -8.90
C GLY A 198 10.41 -11.48 -8.75
N VAL A 199 11.06 -10.39 -8.32
CA VAL A 199 10.40 -9.13 -7.95
C VAL A 199 10.83 -7.99 -8.86
N LEU A 200 9.86 -7.25 -9.42
CA LEU A 200 10.10 -6.00 -10.14
C LEU A 200 9.95 -4.81 -9.18
N TRP A 201 11.05 -4.14 -8.91
CA TRP A 201 11.09 -2.96 -8.05
C TRP A 201 11.03 -1.67 -8.87
N LEU A 202 10.34 -0.66 -8.35
CA LEU A 202 10.22 0.65 -9.01
C LEU A 202 11.57 1.35 -9.15
N LEU A 203 12.49 1.11 -8.20
CA LEU A 203 13.82 1.72 -8.21
C LEU A 203 14.92 0.85 -8.83
N ASP A 204 14.56 -0.30 -9.43
CA ASP A 204 15.55 -1.11 -10.18
C ASP A 204 16.09 -0.32 -11.38
N GLU A 205 17.38 -0.53 -11.68
CA GLU A 205 17.96 -0.05 -12.93
C GLU A 205 17.19 -0.62 -14.12
N PRO A 206 16.89 0.16 -15.19
CA PRO A 206 16.12 -0.31 -16.34
C PRO A 206 16.62 -1.63 -16.92
N SER A 207 17.94 -1.77 -17.04
CA SER A 207 18.57 -3.02 -17.52
C SER A 207 18.35 -4.21 -16.59
N LYS A 208 18.18 -3.98 -15.29
CA LYS A 208 17.90 -5.03 -14.29
C LYS A 208 16.45 -5.49 -14.42
N SER A 209 15.49 -4.57 -14.53
CA SER A 209 14.08 -4.89 -14.76
C SER A 209 13.90 -5.69 -16.05
N ALA A 210 14.51 -5.24 -17.13
CA ALA A 210 14.47 -5.94 -18.42
C ALA A 210 15.04 -7.38 -18.30
N LYS A 211 16.17 -7.55 -17.64
CA LYS A 211 16.77 -8.89 -17.40
C LYS A 211 15.85 -9.79 -16.58
N LYS A 212 15.19 -9.28 -15.54
CA LYS A 212 14.23 -10.05 -14.75
C LYS A 212 13.06 -10.54 -15.59
N ILE A 213 12.48 -9.68 -16.43
CA ILE A 213 11.39 -10.04 -17.35
C ILE A 213 11.84 -11.09 -18.37
N MET A 214 13.00 -10.90 -18.99
CA MET A 214 13.53 -11.86 -19.97
C MET A 214 13.76 -13.27 -19.34
N ARG A 215 14.08 -13.32 -18.04
CA ARG A 215 14.31 -14.57 -17.29
C ARG A 215 13.06 -15.09 -16.57
N ALA A 216 11.93 -14.39 -16.65
CA ALA A 216 10.70 -14.85 -16.04
C ALA A 216 10.32 -16.25 -16.51
N VAL A 217 9.84 -17.09 -15.59
CA VAL A 217 9.44 -18.47 -15.89
C VAL A 217 8.21 -18.48 -16.80
N THR A 218 8.28 -19.27 -17.86
CA THR A 218 7.19 -19.54 -18.81
C THR A 218 7.16 -21.02 -19.12
N ASP A 219 6.05 -21.52 -19.65
CA ASP A 219 5.93 -22.91 -20.14
C ASP A 219 6.73 -23.14 -21.43
N SER A 220 6.68 -24.38 -21.95
CA SER A 220 7.39 -24.81 -23.18
C SER A 220 6.56 -24.72 -24.45
N GLU A 221 5.27 -24.33 -24.39
CA GLU A 221 4.36 -24.33 -25.54
C GLU A 221 4.69 -23.22 -26.55
N GLY A 222 5.24 -22.09 -26.10
CA GLY A 222 5.66 -20.99 -26.95
C GLY A 222 4.55 -20.06 -27.42
N SER A 223 3.28 -20.36 -27.15
CA SER A 223 2.14 -19.53 -27.53
C SER A 223 1.79 -18.51 -26.44
N VAL A 224 1.68 -17.24 -26.80
CA VAL A 224 1.28 -16.15 -25.91
C VAL A 224 -0.24 -16.18 -25.77
N ARG A 225 -0.73 -16.80 -24.68
CA ARG A 225 -2.15 -16.98 -24.41
C ARG A 225 -2.40 -16.95 -22.90
N TYR A 226 -3.45 -16.27 -22.51
CA TYR A 226 -3.89 -16.23 -21.11
C TYR A 226 -4.57 -17.55 -20.73
N ASP A 227 -3.96 -18.24 -19.80
CA ASP A 227 -4.47 -19.46 -19.21
C ASP A 227 -3.80 -19.62 -17.85
N ARG A 228 -4.49 -19.17 -16.80
CA ARG A 228 -3.89 -19.09 -15.48
C ARG A 228 -3.57 -20.46 -14.89
N GLU A 229 -4.31 -21.47 -15.27
CA GLU A 229 -4.15 -22.84 -14.78
C GLU A 229 -2.96 -23.52 -15.44
N ASN A 230 -2.84 -23.45 -16.76
CA ASN A 230 -1.84 -24.18 -17.53
C ASN A 230 -0.62 -23.31 -17.90
N LYS A 231 -0.77 -21.98 -17.93
CA LYS A 231 0.25 -21.00 -18.32
C LYS A 231 0.39 -19.86 -17.29
N PRO A 232 0.60 -20.19 -15.99
CA PRO A 232 0.60 -19.16 -14.96
C PRO A 232 1.66 -18.06 -15.18
N GLY A 233 2.84 -18.41 -15.70
CA GLY A 233 3.91 -17.46 -15.98
C GLY A 233 3.56 -16.47 -17.08
N VAL A 234 3.10 -16.95 -18.23
CA VAL A 234 2.67 -16.11 -19.36
C VAL A 234 1.47 -15.27 -18.98
N SER A 235 0.49 -15.86 -18.29
CA SER A 235 -0.70 -15.15 -17.80
C SER A 235 -0.33 -14.00 -16.85
N ASN A 236 0.64 -14.19 -15.95
CA ASN A 236 1.15 -13.14 -15.09
C ASN A 236 1.78 -11.99 -15.88
N LEU A 237 2.60 -12.31 -16.88
CA LEU A 237 3.22 -11.28 -17.74
C LEU A 237 2.19 -10.54 -18.60
N LEU A 238 1.15 -11.21 -19.11
CA LEU A 238 0.02 -10.58 -19.83
C LEU A 238 -0.75 -9.63 -18.92
N VAL A 239 -0.99 -10.02 -17.67
CA VAL A 239 -1.66 -9.17 -16.68
C VAL A 239 -0.82 -7.90 -16.38
N ILE A 240 0.49 -8.02 -16.23
CA ILE A 240 1.39 -6.88 -16.04
C ILE A 240 1.33 -5.95 -17.26
N TYR A 241 1.42 -6.51 -18.47
CA TYR A 241 1.38 -5.75 -19.72
C TYR A 241 0.06 -4.99 -19.85
N ALA A 242 -1.05 -5.67 -19.67
CA ALA A 242 -2.38 -5.08 -19.74
C ALA A 242 -2.56 -3.94 -18.73
N ALA A 243 -2.14 -4.15 -17.47
CA ALA A 243 -2.27 -3.16 -16.41
C ALA A 243 -1.45 -1.89 -16.67
N LEU A 244 -0.22 -2.00 -17.16
CA LEU A 244 0.63 -0.85 -17.45
C LEU A 244 0.20 -0.08 -18.71
N THR A 245 -0.34 -0.77 -19.72
CA THR A 245 -0.70 -0.15 -21.01
C THR A 245 -2.18 0.23 -21.12
N GLY A 246 -3.03 -0.22 -20.19
CA GLY A 246 -4.49 -0.09 -20.31
C GLY A 246 -5.11 -0.95 -21.43
N ARG A 247 -4.33 -1.81 -22.09
CA ARG A 247 -4.80 -2.66 -23.19
C ARG A 247 -5.50 -3.91 -22.67
N GLN A 248 -6.46 -4.40 -23.43
CA GLN A 248 -7.12 -5.67 -23.14
C GLN A 248 -6.20 -6.86 -23.46
N ILE A 249 -6.20 -7.88 -22.61
CA ILE A 249 -5.37 -9.09 -22.80
C ILE A 249 -5.52 -9.71 -24.20
N PRO A 250 -6.72 -9.91 -24.76
CA PRO A 250 -6.87 -10.47 -26.12
C PRO A 250 -6.14 -9.67 -27.20
N ALA A 251 -6.13 -8.35 -27.11
CA ALA A 251 -5.42 -7.50 -28.08
C ALA A 251 -3.89 -7.65 -27.99
N ILE A 252 -3.36 -7.98 -26.82
CA ILE A 252 -1.93 -8.29 -26.63
C ILE A 252 -1.63 -9.70 -27.18
N GLU A 253 -2.49 -10.68 -26.93
CA GLU A 253 -2.37 -12.03 -27.46
C GLU A 253 -2.32 -12.03 -28.99
N ASP A 254 -3.23 -11.28 -29.64
CA ASP A 254 -3.30 -11.14 -31.10
C ASP A 254 -2.01 -10.53 -31.67
N GLU A 255 -1.44 -9.50 -31.02
CA GLU A 255 -0.19 -8.87 -31.43
C GLU A 255 0.99 -9.83 -31.41
N TYR A 256 1.04 -10.72 -30.42
CA TYR A 256 2.13 -11.67 -30.25
C TYR A 256 1.81 -13.08 -30.79
N ALA A 257 0.71 -13.25 -31.52
CA ALA A 257 0.35 -14.50 -32.13
C ALA A 257 1.47 -14.99 -33.09
N GLY A 258 2.02 -16.16 -32.84
CA GLY A 258 3.10 -16.75 -33.65
C GLY A 258 4.50 -16.18 -33.43
N ARG A 259 4.70 -15.16 -32.55
CA ARG A 259 6.03 -14.55 -32.29
C ARG A 259 6.83 -15.23 -31.19
N GLY A 260 6.17 -16.00 -30.33
CA GLY A 260 6.81 -16.69 -29.20
C GLY A 260 7.14 -15.78 -28.00
N TYR A 261 7.65 -16.42 -26.93
CA TYR A 261 7.88 -15.74 -25.64
C TYR A 261 9.03 -14.72 -25.65
N GLY A 262 10.01 -14.88 -26.54
CA GLY A 262 11.14 -13.96 -26.62
C GLY A 262 10.71 -12.55 -27.00
N ASP A 263 9.94 -12.42 -28.07
CA ASP A 263 9.43 -11.13 -28.55
C ASP A 263 8.42 -10.52 -27.58
N PHE A 264 7.54 -11.35 -27.01
CA PHE A 264 6.57 -10.92 -25.98
C PHE A 264 7.27 -10.34 -24.73
N LYS A 265 8.25 -11.06 -24.18
CA LYS A 265 9.02 -10.58 -23.02
C LYS A 265 9.82 -9.33 -23.32
N LYS A 266 10.35 -9.20 -24.54
CA LYS A 266 11.04 -7.99 -24.98
C LYS A 266 10.10 -6.79 -25.00
N GLY A 267 8.90 -6.92 -25.61
CA GLY A 267 7.90 -5.86 -25.62
C GLY A 267 7.43 -5.48 -24.21
N LEU A 268 7.21 -6.46 -23.33
CA LEU A 268 6.89 -6.18 -21.93
C LEU A 268 8.04 -5.47 -21.20
N ALA A 269 9.28 -5.86 -21.46
CA ALA A 269 10.44 -5.22 -20.85
C ALA A 269 10.56 -3.74 -21.26
N GLU A 270 10.28 -3.42 -22.52
CA GLU A 270 10.21 -2.05 -23.03
C GLU A 270 9.11 -1.25 -22.27
N VAL A 271 7.91 -1.78 -22.17
CA VAL A 271 6.80 -1.14 -21.42
C VAL A 271 7.16 -0.87 -19.95
N VAL A 272 7.77 -1.84 -19.28
CA VAL A 272 8.16 -1.66 -17.86
C VAL A 272 9.29 -0.63 -17.70
N VAL A 273 10.25 -0.62 -18.63
CA VAL A 273 11.35 0.36 -18.60
C VAL A 273 10.83 1.78 -18.89
N ASP A 274 9.94 1.93 -19.84
CA ASP A 274 9.34 3.22 -20.19
C ASP A 274 8.48 3.78 -19.06
N GLU A 275 7.74 2.92 -18.35
CA GLU A 275 6.89 3.33 -17.22
C GLU A 275 7.73 3.63 -15.95
N PHE A 276 8.70 2.77 -15.62
CA PHE A 276 9.44 2.91 -14.36
C PHE A 276 10.67 3.82 -14.46
N GLY A 277 11.19 4.04 -15.65
CA GLY A 277 12.34 4.93 -15.87
C GLY A 277 12.11 6.33 -15.28
N PRO A 278 11.08 7.07 -15.73
CA PRO A 278 10.75 8.38 -15.19
C PRO A 278 10.42 8.38 -13.70
N VAL A 279 9.70 7.35 -13.21
CA VAL A 279 9.38 7.20 -11.77
C VAL A 279 10.66 7.05 -10.95
N ARG A 280 11.58 6.21 -11.40
CA ARG A 280 12.87 6.01 -10.75
C ARG A 280 13.70 7.30 -10.73
N GLU A 281 13.86 7.96 -11.88
CA GLU A 281 14.63 9.21 -11.99
C GLU A 281 14.08 10.26 -11.03
N ARG A 282 12.77 10.48 -11.04
CA ARG A 282 12.12 11.44 -10.16
C ARG A 282 12.26 11.08 -8.67
N ALA A 283 12.15 9.81 -8.31
CA ALA A 283 12.34 9.36 -6.93
C ALA A 283 13.79 9.60 -6.46
N LEU A 284 14.78 9.34 -7.32
CA LEU A 284 16.18 9.58 -7.00
C LEU A 284 16.52 11.08 -6.87
N GLU A 285 15.92 11.94 -7.70
CA GLU A 285 16.03 13.40 -7.55
C GLU A 285 15.52 13.87 -6.19
N LEU A 286 14.32 13.40 -5.78
CA LEU A 286 13.75 13.74 -4.49
C LEU A 286 14.61 13.25 -3.32
N LEU A 287 15.21 12.08 -3.46
CA LEU A 287 16.10 11.50 -2.45
C LEU A 287 17.48 12.20 -2.40
N ALA A 288 17.88 12.87 -3.47
CA ALA A 288 19.11 13.67 -3.49
C ALA A 288 19.01 14.96 -2.65
N ASP A 289 17.77 15.45 -2.40
CA ASP A 289 17.51 16.57 -1.48
C ASP A 289 16.53 16.14 -0.35
N PRO A 290 17.00 15.36 0.63
CA PRO A 290 16.14 14.89 1.71
C PRO A 290 15.59 16.03 2.59
N ALA A 291 16.23 17.17 2.63
CA ALA A 291 15.76 18.31 3.40
C ALA A 291 14.51 18.95 2.76
N GLU A 292 14.47 19.03 1.43
CA GLU A 292 13.30 19.50 0.71
C GLU A 292 12.16 18.50 0.85
N LEU A 293 12.42 17.20 0.69
CA LEU A 293 11.40 16.15 0.86
C LEU A 293 10.82 16.20 2.29
N ASP A 294 11.65 16.31 3.31
CA ASP A 294 11.19 16.42 4.71
C ASP A 294 10.36 17.68 4.93
N ARG A 295 10.67 18.82 4.28
CA ARG A 295 9.83 20.05 4.33
C ARG A 295 8.47 19.86 3.69
N VAL A 296 8.41 19.20 2.55
CA VAL A 296 7.14 18.88 1.87
C VAL A 296 6.27 17.99 2.76
N LEU A 297 6.85 16.95 3.34
CA LEU A 297 6.15 16.03 4.25
C LEU A 297 5.67 16.72 5.52
N ALA A 298 6.48 17.61 6.10
CA ALA A 298 6.11 18.38 7.29
C ALA A 298 4.97 19.36 7.02
N ALA A 299 4.98 20.06 5.87
CA ALA A 299 3.90 20.97 5.49
C ALA A 299 2.58 20.21 5.28
N ASN A 300 2.62 19.03 4.70
CA ASN A 300 1.45 18.18 4.52
C ASN A 300 0.98 17.54 5.85
N ALA A 301 1.92 17.21 6.75
CA ALA A 301 1.57 16.76 8.09
C ALA A 301 0.82 17.82 8.88
N ALA A 302 1.19 19.09 8.75
CA ALA A 302 0.45 20.19 9.39
C ALA A 302 -1.00 20.29 8.88
N ARG A 303 -1.25 20.06 7.58
CA ARG A 303 -2.62 19.98 7.03
C ARG A 303 -3.38 18.76 7.58
N ALA A 304 -2.69 17.62 7.71
CA ALA A 304 -3.28 16.42 8.30
C ALA A 304 -3.59 16.62 9.79
N ASP A 305 -2.69 17.27 10.56
CA ASP A 305 -2.89 17.61 11.98
C ASP A 305 -4.14 18.48 12.17
N GLU A 306 -4.36 19.49 11.34
CA GLU A 306 -5.53 20.39 11.45
C GLU A 306 -6.85 19.60 11.42
N VAL A 307 -6.99 18.66 10.50
CA VAL A 307 -8.19 17.81 10.40
C VAL A 307 -8.27 16.80 11.54
N ALA A 308 -7.16 16.15 11.84
CA ALA A 308 -7.05 15.12 12.86
C ALA A 308 -7.32 15.68 14.27
N ASP A 309 -6.73 16.84 14.60
CA ASP A 309 -6.90 17.50 15.89
C ASP A 309 -8.35 17.98 16.11
N ALA A 310 -9.03 18.43 15.06
CA ALA A 310 -10.45 18.81 15.16
C ALA A 310 -11.32 17.59 15.53
N THR A 311 -11.10 16.45 14.87
CA THR A 311 -11.81 15.20 15.19
C THR A 311 -11.45 14.71 16.59
N LEU A 312 -10.16 14.70 16.94
CA LEU A 312 -9.69 14.24 18.27
C LEU A 312 -10.23 15.11 19.39
N ALA A 313 -10.33 16.42 19.20
CA ALA A 313 -10.89 17.34 20.18
C ALA A 313 -12.37 17.05 20.46
N ASP A 314 -13.16 16.73 19.44
CA ASP A 314 -14.56 16.29 19.61
C ASP A 314 -14.65 14.96 20.36
N VAL A 315 -13.81 13.98 19.96
CA VAL A 315 -13.69 12.69 20.67
C VAL A 315 -13.40 12.90 22.15
N TYR A 316 -12.38 13.69 22.48
CA TYR A 316 -11.97 13.94 23.87
C TYR A 316 -13.09 14.61 24.68
N GLY A 317 -13.79 15.57 24.08
CA GLY A 317 -14.94 16.21 24.71
C GLY A 317 -16.06 15.23 25.06
N LYS A 318 -16.36 14.31 24.12
CA LYS A 318 -17.44 13.33 24.26
C LYS A 318 -17.11 12.19 25.24
N VAL A 319 -15.87 11.75 25.28
CA VAL A 319 -15.44 10.74 26.29
C VAL A 319 -15.14 11.33 27.67
N GLY A 320 -15.21 12.67 27.83
CA GLY A 320 -15.06 13.35 29.10
C GLY A 320 -13.62 13.63 29.54
N LEU A 321 -12.66 13.67 28.60
CA LEU A 321 -11.30 14.06 28.90
C LEU A 321 -11.17 15.58 29.04
N LEU A 322 -10.42 16.03 30.02
CA LEU A 322 -10.15 17.45 30.24
C LEU A 322 -9.23 18.00 29.13
N ARG A 323 -9.63 19.13 28.57
CA ARG A 323 -8.78 19.83 27.61
C ARG A 323 -7.59 20.48 28.31
N ARG A 324 -6.43 20.40 27.69
CA ARG A 324 -5.29 21.23 28.09
C ARG A 324 -5.60 22.69 27.78
N VAL A 325 -5.56 23.55 28.80
CA VAL A 325 -5.76 24.99 28.70
C VAL A 325 -4.48 25.67 28.27
#